data_5044d803c78112993e2f99ed77973249
#
_entry.id   5044d803c78112993e2f99ed77973249
#
_cell.length_a   1.000
_cell.length_b   1.000
_cell.length_c   1.000
_cell.angle_alpha   90.00
_cell.angle_beta   90.00
_cell.angle_gamma   90.00
#
_symmetry.space_group_name_H-M   'P 1'
#
loop_
_entity.id
_entity.type
_entity.pdbx_description
1 polymer ?
#
loop_
_entity_poly.entity_id
_entity_poly.type
_entity_poly.pdbx_seq_one_letter_code
_entity_poly.pdbx_strand_id
1 'polypeptide(L)' 'MSRLPRISGRECVKALSAVGFYLKRQEGSHLVLRRDDPFTQVVVPDHKELDRGTLRAIISRTGLSVEEFARLL' A
#
# COMPACT_ATOMS: atom_id res chain seq x y z
N MET A 1 14.95 12.55 7.97
CA MET A 1 13.88 12.70 6.98
C MET A 1 13.74 11.42 6.18
N SER A 2 12.54 10.90 6.11
CA SER A 2 12.31 9.61 5.48
C SER A 2 12.13 9.74 3.98
N ARG A 3 12.71 8.81 3.25
CA ARG A 3 12.50 8.70 1.82
C ARG A 3 11.44 7.67 1.55
N LEU A 4 10.59 7.95 0.55
CA LEU A 4 9.66 6.94 0.06
C LEU A 4 10.48 5.82 -0.59
N PRO A 5 10.18 4.55 -0.26
CA PRO A 5 10.86 3.45 -0.93
C PRO A 5 10.42 3.33 -2.39
N ARG A 6 11.30 2.75 -3.21
CA ARG A 6 10.95 2.45 -4.60
C ARG A 6 10.51 1.00 -4.65
N ILE A 7 9.21 0.80 -4.79
CA ILE A 7 8.63 -0.53 -4.73
C ILE A 7 7.56 -0.70 -5.80
N SER A 8 7.28 -1.96 -6.10
CA SER A 8 6.17 -2.32 -6.98
C SER A 8 4.85 -2.30 -6.23
N GLY A 9 3.76 -2.33 -6.98
CA GLY A 9 2.43 -2.49 -6.38
C GLY A 9 2.33 -3.78 -5.59
N ARG A 10 2.90 -4.87 -6.10
CA ARG A 10 2.87 -6.18 -5.41
C ARG A 10 3.63 -6.15 -4.10
N GLU A 11 4.77 -5.47 -4.07
CA GLU A 11 5.53 -5.30 -2.83
C GLU A 11 4.75 -4.48 -1.81
N CYS A 12 4.03 -3.47 -2.28
CA CYS A 12 3.17 -2.67 -1.42
C CYS A 12 2.05 -3.53 -0.80
N VAL A 13 1.40 -4.36 -1.62
CA VAL A 13 0.36 -5.27 -1.14
C VAL A 13 0.91 -6.21 -0.06
N LYS A 14 2.09 -6.77 -0.29
CA LYS A 14 2.71 -7.68 0.67
C LYS A 14 3.00 -6.96 1.98
N ALA A 15 3.55 -5.74 1.91
CA ALA A 15 3.84 -4.96 3.11
C ALA A 15 2.56 -4.67 3.90
N LEU A 16 1.50 -4.24 3.22
CA LEU A 16 0.25 -3.89 3.88
C LEU A 16 -0.47 -5.11 4.46
N SER A 17 -0.21 -6.30 3.94
CA SER A 17 -0.81 -7.51 4.51
C SER A 17 -0.36 -7.73 5.96
N ALA A 18 0.83 -7.24 6.32
CA ALA A 18 1.35 -7.36 7.68
C ALA A 18 0.57 -6.52 8.69
N VAL A 19 -0.20 -5.54 8.22
CA VAL A 19 -1.02 -4.69 9.10
C VAL A 19 -2.52 -4.87 8.85
N GLY A 20 -2.90 -6.05 8.36
CA GLY A 20 -4.29 -6.45 8.28
C GLY A 20 -5.00 -6.21 6.96
N PHE A 21 -4.28 -5.69 5.96
CA PHE A 21 -4.90 -5.53 4.65
C PHE A 21 -4.88 -6.84 3.87
N TYR A 22 -5.91 -7.06 3.07
CA TYR A 22 -6.00 -8.21 2.18
C TYR A 22 -6.51 -7.76 0.82
N LEU A 23 -6.17 -8.53 -0.20
CA LEU A 23 -6.65 -8.24 -1.55
C LEU A 23 -8.11 -8.63 -1.66
N LYS A 24 -8.98 -7.62 -1.76
CA LYS A 24 -10.41 -7.85 -1.89
C LYS A 24 -10.78 -8.27 -3.31
N ARG A 25 -10.20 -7.57 -4.30
CA ARG A 25 -10.42 -7.90 -5.70
C ARG A 25 -9.38 -7.18 -6.55
N GLN A 26 -9.25 -7.64 -7.78
CA GLN A 26 -8.41 -6.98 -8.78
C GLN A 26 -9.29 -6.56 -9.94
N GLU A 27 -9.15 -5.30 -10.34
CA GLU A 27 -9.87 -4.74 -11.48
C GLU A 27 -8.84 -4.22 -12.46
N GLY A 28 -8.55 -5.00 -13.52
CA GLY A 28 -7.50 -4.67 -14.45
C GLY A 28 -6.16 -4.57 -13.72
N SER A 29 -5.50 -3.42 -13.81
CA SER A 29 -4.23 -3.18 -13.13
C SER A 29 -4.41 -2.53 -11.75
N HIS A 30 -5.63 -2.55 -11.19
CA HIS A 30 -5.89 -1.98 -9.87
C HIS A 30 -6.13 -3.09 -8.86
N LEU A 31 -5.32 -3.12 -7.81
CA LEU A 31 -5.42 -4.07 -6.71
C LEU A 31 -6.17 -3.39 -5.58
N VAL A 32 -7.39 -3.85 -5.30
CA VAL A 32 -8.23 -3.24 -4.27
C VAL A 32 -7.98 -3.98 -2.96
N LEU A 33 -7.39 -3.28 -1.99
CA LEU A 33 -7.09 -3.83 -0.67
C LEU A 33 -8.06 -3.30 0.35
N ARG A 34 -8.35 -4.12 1.34
CA ARG A 34 -9.26 -3.77 2.42
C ARG A 34 -8.72 -4.25 3.76
N ARG A 35 -8.93 -3.46 4.79
CA ARG A 35 -8.74 -3.85 6.18
C ARG A 35 -10.06 -3.61 6.88
N ASP A 36 -10.52 -4.58 7.68
CA ASP A 36 -11.85 -4.49 8.28
C ASP A 36 -11.87 -3.69 9.59
N ASP A 37 -10.79 -3.72 10.36
CA ASP A 37 -10.78 -3.06 11.68
C ASP A 37 -9.41 -2.43 11.95
N PRO A 38 -9.32 -1.10 11.92
CA PRO A 38 -10.38 -0.18 11.49
C PRO A 38 -10.58 -0.27 9.98
N PHE A 39 -11.80 -0.03 9.54
CA PHE A 39 -12.13 -0.16 8.12
C PHE A 39 -11.32 0.83 7.29
N THR A 40 -10.62 0.31 6.30
CA THR A 40 -9.86 1.13 5.37
C THR A 40 -9.79 0.38 4.04
N GLN A 41 -9.98 1.11 2.97
CA GLN A 41 -9.85 0.53 1.63
C GLN A 41 -8.92 1.41 0.80
N VAL A 42 -7.96 0.79 0.13
CA VAL A 42 -7.01 1.49 -0.72
C VAL A 42 -6.90 0.77 -2.06
N VAL A 43 -6.56 1.51 -3.10
CA VAL A 43 -6.32 0.95 -4.43
C VAL A 43 -4.84 1.09 -4.72
N VAL A 44 -4.19 -0.03 -5.04
CA VAL A 44 -2.77 -0.08 -5.36
C VAL A 44 -2.62 -0.44 -6.83
N PRO A 45 -2.01 0.41 -7.65
CA PRO A 45 -1.76 0.07 -9.05
C PRO A 45 -0.77 -1.10 -9.14
N ASP A 46 -1.06 -2.05 -10.04
CA ASP A 46 -0.18 -3.20 -10.25
C ASP A 46 0.93 -2.82 -11.22
N HIS A 47 1.79 -1.90 -10.79
CA HIS A 47 2.91 -1.39 -11.58
C HIS A 47 4.22 -1.89 -11.00
N LYS A 48 5.23 -2.00 -11.84
CA LYS A 48 6.56 -2.45 -11.41
C LYS A 48 7.21 -1.47 -10.43
N GLU A 49 6.89 -0.18 -10.57
CA GLU A 49 7.32 0.83 -9.62
C GLU A 49 6.17 1.79 -9.40
N LEU A 50 5.80 2.00 -8.14
CA LEU A 50 4.72 2.91 -7.81
C LEU A 50 5.21 4.35 -7.91
N ASP A 51 4.36 5.19 -8.50
CA ASP A 51 4.58 6.63 -8.52
C ASP A 51 4.65 7.17 -7.08
N ARG A 52 5.54 8.14 -6.85
CA ARG A 52 5.78 8.67 -5.50
C ARG A 52 4.51 9.26 -4.88
N GLY A 53 3.75 10.03 -5.65
CA GLY A 53 2.51 10.61 -5.15
C GLY A 53 1.48 9.56 -4.80
N THR A 54 1.37 8.53 -5.65
CA THR A 54 0.46 7.42 -5.41
C THR A 54 0.84 6.67 -4.15
N LEU A 55 2.12 6.33 -3.99
CA LEU A 55 2.58 5.61 -2.81
C LEU A 55 2.37 6.44 -1.54
N ARG A 56 2.67 7.73 -1.58
CA ARG A 56 2.45 8.61 -0.44
C ARG A 56 0.97 8.64 -0.04
N ALA A 57 0.07 8.72 -1.02
CA ALA A 57 -1.36 8.72 -0.74
C ALA A 57 -1.82 7.40 -0.13
N ILE A 58 -1.30 6.27 -0.63
CA ILE A 58 -1.61 4.96 -0.07
C ILE A 58 -1.18 4.88 1.39
N ILE A 59 0.06 5.24 1.67
CA ILE A 59 0.60 5.19 3.04
C ILE A 59 -0.23 6.08 3.96
N SER A 60 -0.57 7.28 3.51
CA SER A 60 -1.37 8.22 4.30
C SER A 60 -2.72 7.62 4.67
N ARG A 61 -3.36 6.89 3.74
CA ARG A 61 -4.66 6.27 3.99
C ARG A 61 -4.59 5.17 5.05
N THR A 62 -3.44 4.51 5.18
CA THR A 62 -3.30 3.40 6.14
C THR A 62 -3.09 3.88 7.57
N GLY A 63 -2.79 5.16 7.77
CA GLY A 63 -2.47 5.70 9.09
C GLY A 63 -1.03 5.49 9.51
N LEU A 64 -0.22 4.86 8.67
CA LEU A 64 1.19 4.62 8.96
C LEU A 64 2.03 5.83 8.57
N SER A 65 3.15 6.02 9.26
CA SER A 65 4.19 6.93 8.78
C SER A 65 4.98 6.24 7.67
N VAL A 66 5.76 7.02 6.92
CA VAL A 66 6.64 6.44 5.90
C VAL A 66 7.64 5.48 6.55
N GLU A 67 8.17 5.84 7.72
CA GLU A 67 9.12 4.97 8.44
C GLU A 67 8.47 3.65 8.85
N GLU A 68 7.25 3.74 9.39
CA GLU A 68 6.53 2.53 9.80
C GLU A 68 6.26 1.63 8.61
N PHE A 69 5.85 2.22 7.50
CA PHE A 69 5.61 1.43 6.29
C PHE A 69 6.88 0.78 5.79
N ALA A 70 7.99 1.53 5.76
CA ALA A 70 9.25 1.01 5.26
C ALA A 70 9.74 -0.21 6.06
N ARG A 71 9.43 -0.27 7.36
CA ARG A 71 9.79 -1.42 8.18
C ARG A 71 9.06 -2.69 7.80
N LEU A 72 7.98 -2.59 7.04
CA LEU A 72 7.20 -3.74 6.60
C LEU A 72 7.77 -4.39 5.33
N LEU A 73 8.70 -3.70 4.67
CA LEU A 73 9.29 -4.19 3.43
C LEU A 73 10.36 -5.23 3.65
#